data_f7cd8c9da8ed97af4ff531306f083153
#
_entry.id   f7cd8c9da8ed97af4ff531306f083153
#
_cell.length_a   1.000
_cell.length_b   1.000
_cell.length_c   1.000
_cell.angle_alpha   90.00
_cell.angle_beta   90.00
_cell.angle_gamma   90.00
#
_symmetry.space_group_name_H-M   'P 1'
#
loop_
_entity.id
_entity.type
_entity.pdbx_description
1 polymer ?
#
loop_
_entity_poly.entity_id
_entity_poly.type
_entity_poly.pdbx_seq_one_letter_code
_entity_poly.pdbx_strand_id
1 'polypeptide(L)'
;PAKPKLKNRTALYKEMGNGYTYLGFNLKREPFNDKKVRQAINYAINKDEVIKGVLLGLGEPISSPYKPGTRWSDPSLKPYEYSTKKALNLLKEAGYKMSDDNFLVKDGKALEFEIITNQNKQREMTAVLIQRRLKEIGIKVSIRVIEWASFVNRFIKPGDFDVVVLGWSLSLDPDQFNIWHSSQQGPGQFNFVGYDNKKVDQLLEKGRRELDLDK
;
A
#
# COMPACT_ATOMS: atom_id res chain seq x y z
N PRO A 1 -15.72 -22.59 4.41
CA PRO A 1 -16.87 -23.29 3.88
C PRO A 1 -17.69 -23.85 5.04
N ALA A 2 -18.95 -23.46 5.15
CA ALA A 2 -19.84 -23.98 6.18
C ALA A 2 -20.00 -25.49 6.01
N LYS A 3 -20.05 -26.22 7.12
CA LYS A 3 -20.32 -27.67 7.09
C LYS A 3 -21.60 -27.96 6.30
N PRO A 4 -21.66 -29.03 5.51
CA PRO A 4 -22.82 -29.34 4.63
C PRO A 4 -24.19 -29.29 5.32
N LYS A 5 -24.27 -29.66 6.60
CA LYS A 5 -25.50 -29.61 7.40
C LYS A 5 -26.03 -28.20 7.72
N LEU A 6 -25.20 -27.16 7.62
CA LEU A 6 -25.57 -25.76 7.83
C LEU A 6 -26.00 -25.07 6.53
N LYS A 7 -25.61 -25.61 5.38
CA LYS A 7 -25.85 -25.03 4.04
C LYS A 7 -27.33 -24.79 3.73
N ASN A 8 -28.22 -25.58 4.30
CA ASN A 8 -29.65 -25.47 4.09
C ASN A 8 -30.41 -24.65 5.15
N ARG A 9 -29.68 -24.11 6.17
CA ARG A 9 -30.25 -23.34 7.29
C ARG A 9 -29.62 -21.98 7.50
N THR A 10 -28.59 -21.64 6.72
CA THR A 10 -27.87 -20.37 6.85
C THR A 10 -27.69 -19.72 5.47
N ALA A 11 -27.96 -18.43 5.39
CA ALA A 11 -27.60 -17.60 4.25
C ALA A 11 -26.26 -16.91 4.55
N LEU A 12 -25.32 -16.98 3.60
CA LEU A 12 -24.04 -16.26 3.68
C LEU A 12 -24.15 -14.99 2.84
N TYR A 13 -24.10 -13.85 3.53
CA TYR A 13 -24.00 -12.53 2.89
C TYR A 13 -22.54 -12.09 2.87
N LYS A 14 -22.08 -11.57 1.74
CA LYS A 14 -20.75 -11.01 1.58
C LYS A 14 -20.89 -9.56 1.20
N GLU A 15 -20.32 -8.70 2.02
CA GLU A 15 -20.23 -7.27 1.72
C GLU A 15 -18.79 -6.80 1.86
N MET A 16 -18.43 -5.85 1.02
CA MET A 16 -17.13 -5.20 1.09
C MET A 16 -17.10 -4.22 2.27
N GLY A 17 -16.13 -4.37 3.15
CA GLY A 17 -15.90 -3.43 4.25
C GLY A 17 -15.36 -2.08 3.75
N ASN A 18 -15.27 -1.10 4.65
CA ASN A 18 -14.70 0.22 4.36
C ASN A 18 -13.19 0.30 4.68
N GLY A 19 -12.53 -0.83 4.86
CA GLY A 19 -11.10 -0.87 5.16
C GLY A 19 -10.27 -1.37 3.98
N TYR A 20 -9.03 -0.95 3.91
CA TYR A 20 -8.06 -1.47 2.96
C TYR A 20 -6.69 -1.68 3.58
N THR A 21 -5.95 -2.64 3.05
CA THR A 21 -4.53 -2.87 3.39
C THR A 21 -3.66 -2.30 2.27
N TYR A 22 -2.55 -1.68 2.64
CA TYR A 22 -1.66 -1.03 1.70
C TYR A 22 -0.19 -1.28 2.03
N LEU A 23 0.65 -1.11 1.03
CA LEU A 23 2.09 -0.95 1.18
C LEU A 23 2.41 0.55 1.13
N GLY A 24 2.83 1.11 2.27
CA GLY A 24 3.17 2.53 2.42
C GLY A 24 4.67 2.73 2.32
N PHE A 25 5.11 3.64 1.46
CA PHE A 25 6.51 4.02 1.30
C PHE A 25 6.81 5.32 2.06
N ASN A 26 7.93 5.40 2.75
CA ASN A 26 8.40 6.66 3.29
C ASN A 26 9.00 7.53 2.17
N LEU A 27 8.24 8.52 1.71
CA LEU A 27 8.62 9.35 0.57
C LEU A 27 9.78 10.31 0.86
N LYS A 28 10.18 10.43 2.13
CA LYS A 28 11.34 11.25 2.58
C LYS A 28 12.65 10.47 2.54
N ARG A 29 12.60 9.15 2.27
CA ARG A 29 13.77 8.26 2.20
C ARG A 29 14.03 7.79 0.78
N GLU A 30 15.29 7.75 0.41
CA GLU A 30 15.71 7.02 -0.78
C GLU A 30 15.53 5.50 -0.56
N PRO A 31 15.14 4.78 -1.60
CA PRO A 31 14.88 5.24 -2.98
C PRO A 31 13.41 5.63 -3.22
N PHE A 32 12.59 5.76 -2.18
CA PHE A 32 11.14 5.94 -2.29
C PHE A 32 10.71 7.38 -2.60
N ASN A 33 11.61 8.36 -2.58
CA ASN A 33 11.42 9.68 -3.17
C ASN A 33 11.26 9.61 -4.70
N ASP A 34 11.84 8.60 -5.38
CA ASP A 34 11.64 8.38 -6.81
C ASP A 34 10.30 7.68 -7.09
N LYS A 35 9.44 8.35 -7.85
CA LYS A 35 8.14 7.83 -8.28
C LYS A 35 8.27 6.55 -9.11
N LYS A 36 9.30 6.43 -9.96
CA LYS A 36 9.51 5.25 -10.81
C LYS A 36 9.77 4.00 -9.98
N VAL A 37 10.54 4.11 -8.89
CA VAL A 37 10.78 3.00 -7.97
C VAL A 37 9.48 2.55 -7.31
N ARG A 38 8.66 3.46 -6.82
CA ARG A 38 7.37 3.12 -6.21
C ARG A 38 6.41 2.46 -7.20
N GLN A 39 6.35 2.97 -8.43
CA GLN A 39 5.54 2.37 -9.50
C GLN A 39 6.05 0.99 -9.89
N ALA A 40 7.37 0.81 -9.99
CA ALA A 40 7.99 -0.48 -10.28
C ALA A 40 7.62 -1.53 -9.24
N ILE A 41 7.74 -1.20 -7.96
CA ILE A 41 7.33 -2.10 -6.87
C ILE A 41 5.84 -2.44 -6.97
N ASN A 42 4.99 -1.48 -7.32
CA ASN A 42 3.56 -1.73 -7.48
C ASN A 42 3.26 -2.70 -8.64
N TYR A 43 3.96 -2.61 -9.76
CA TYR A 43 3.87 -3.58 -10.86
C TYR A 43 4.43 -4.96 -10.50
N ALA A 44 5.42 -5.03 -9.61
CA ALA A 44 6.04 -6.29 -9.19
C ALA A 44 5.20 -7.09 -8.17
N ILE A 45 4.18 -6.48 -7.56
CA ILE A 45 3.31 -7.14 -6.59
C ILE A 45 2.10 -7.76 -7.27
N ASN A 46 1.95 -9.08 -7.15
CA ASN A 46 0.77 -9.79 -7.59
C ASN A 46 -0.35 -9.69 -6.54
N LYS A 47 -1.25 -8.73 -6.73
CA LYS A 47 -2.36 -8.47 -5.80
C LYS A 47 -3.35 -9.63 -5.73
N ASP A 48 -3.57 -10.33 -6.83
CA ASP A 48 -4.47 -11.51 -6.88
C ASP A 48 -3.92 -12.65 -6.04
N GLU A 49 -2.60 -12.81 -6.00
CA GLU A 49 -1.97 -13.80 -5.13
C GLU A 49 -2.19 -13.47 -3.65
N VAL A 50 -2.07 -12.21 -3.27
CA VAL A 50 -2.37 -11.76 -1.90
C VAL A 50 -3.83 -12.02 -1.56
N ILE A 51 -4.76 -11.67 -2.46
CA ILE A 51 -6.19 -11.87 -2.24
C ILE A 51 -6.52 -13.37 -2.10
N LYS A 52 -5.99 -14.21 -2.99
CA LYS A 52 -6.24 -15.66 -2.95
C LYS A 52 -5.54 -16.34 -1.77
N GLY A 53 -4.26 -16.02 -1.54
CA GLY A 53 -3.42 -16.71 -0.56
C GLY A 53 -3.60 -16.22 0.87
N VAL A 54 -3.88 -14.94 1.08
CA VAL A 54 -4.00 -14.34 2.42
C VAL A 54 -5.46 -14.07 2.79
N LEU A 55 -6.23 -13.52 1.86
CA LEU A 55 -7.61 -13.14 2.13
C LEU A 55 -8.64 -14.21 1.73
N LEU A 56 -8.19 -15.38 1.25
CA LEU A 56 -9.04 -16.52 0.86
C LEU A 56 -10.13 -16.12 -0.17
N GLY A 57 -9.81 -15.17 -1.06
CA GLY A 57 -10.73 -14.62 -2.05
C GLY A 57 -11.73 -13.59 -1.48
N LEU A 58 -11.56 -13.16 -0.22
CA LEU A 58 -12.42 -12.18 0.44
C LEU A 58 -11.80 -10.78 0.35
N GLY A 59 -11.68 -10.25 -0.86
CA GLY A 59 -11.15 -8.93 -1.14
C GLY A 59 -11.04 -8.67 -2.63
N GLU A 60 -10.71 -7.44 -2.98
CA GLU A 60 -10.41 -7.04 -4.36
C GLU A 60 -9.27 -6.01 -4.40
N PRO A 61 -8.52 -5.93 -5.52
CA PRO A 61 -7.52 -4.90 -5.68
C PRO A 61 -8.20 -3.55 -5.88
N ILE A 62 -7.70 -2.54 -5.19
CA ILE A 62 -8.19 -1.16 -5.31
C ILE A 62 -7.14 -0.23 -5.91
N SER A 63 -7.59 0.86 -6.52
CA SER A 63 -6.77 1.90 -7.14
C SER A 63 -6.83 3.24 -6.42
N SER A 64 -7.75 3.37 -5.47
CA SER A 64 -7.94 4.58 -4.66
C SER A 64 -8.31 4.20 -3.23
N PRO A 65 -8.24 5.13 -2.27
CA PRO A 65 -8.62 4.86 -0.88
C PRO A 65 -10.14 4.72 -0.68
N TYR A 66 -10.94 4.95 -1.72
CA TYR A 66 -12.40 4.86 -1.60
C TYR A 66 -12.91 3.47 -1.92
N LYS A 67 -13.96 3.06 -1.20
CA LYS A 67 -14.63 1.78 -1.43
C LYS A 67 -15.17 1.71 -2.87
N PRO A 68 -14.81 0.70 -3.65
CA PRO A 68 -15.34 0.52 -5.00
C PRO A 68 -16.86 0.48 -5.04
N GLY A 69 -17.44 1.05 -6.11
CA GLY A 69 -18.90 1.11 -6.29
C GLY A 69 -19.61 2.19 -5.46
N THR A 70 -18.90 2.98 -4.69
CA THR A 70 -19.46 4.18 -4.05
C THR A 70 -19.34 5.40 -4.97
N ARG A 71 -20.12 6.45 -4.72
CA ARG A 71 -20.04 7.72 -5.46
C ARG A 71 -18.66 8.40 -5.40
N TRP A 72 -17.85 8.05 -4.40
CA TRP A 72 -16.51 8.59 -4.19
C TRP A 72 -15.42 7.85 -4.96
N SER A 73 -15.73 6.68 -5.50
CA SER A 73 -14.78 5.89 -6.27
C SER A 73 -14.87 6.20 -7.77
N ASP A 74 -13.74 6.54 -8.38
CA ASP A 74 -13.65 6.72 -9.83
C ASP A 74 -13.47 5.36 -10.51
N PRO A 75 -14.46 4.85 -11.26
CA PRO A 75 -14.39 3.55 -11.93
C PRO A 75 -13.40 3.52 -13.10
N SER A 76 -12.92 4.69 -13.57
CA SER A 76 -11.90 4.76 -14.61
C SER A 76 -10.50 4.40 -14.11
N LEU A 77 -10.25 4.59 -12.81
CA LEU A 77 -8.99 4.24 -12.18
C LEU A 77 -8.87 2.72 -12.05
N LYS A 78 -7.85 2.16 -12.66
CA LYS A 78 -7.57 0.71 -12.59
C LYS A 78 -6.36 0.45 -11.69
N PRO A 79 -6.41 -0.62 -10.88
CA PRO A 79 -5.22 -1.07 -10.14
C PRO A 79 -4.07 -1.37 -11.10
N TYR A 80 -2.85 -1.13 -10.64
CA TYR A 80 -1.68 -1.58 -11.39
C TYR A 80 -1.75 -3.09 -11.60
N GLU A 81 -1.61 -3.53 -12.85
CA GLU A 81 -1.49 -4.94 -13.20
C GLU A 81 -0.16 -5.53 -12.70
N TYR A 82 -0.12 -6.82 -12.49
CA TYR A 82 1.14 -7.50 -12.21
C TYR A 82 1.96 -7.63 -13.50
N SER A 83 3.17 -7.06 -13.50
CA SER A 83 4.07 -7.12 -14.65
C SER A 83 5.54 -6.90 -14.23
N THR A 84 6.29 -7.98 -14.08
CA THR A 84 7.74 -7.91 -13.79
C THR A 84 8.50 -7.18 -14.89
N LYS A 85 8.07 -7.30 -16.15
CA LYS A 85 8.67 -6.58 -17.28
C LYS A 85 8.54 -5.07 -17.11
N LYS A 86 7.35 -4.57 -16.79
CA LYS A 86 7.14 -3.12 -16.54
C LYS A 86 7.93 -2.65 -15.32
N ALA A 87 7.95 -3.47 -14.26
CA ALA A 87 8.72 -3.19 -13.06
C ALA A 87 10.20 -3.01 -13.36
N LEU A 88 10.82 -3.97 -14.05
CA LEU A 88 12.23 -3.91 -14.42
C LEU A 88 12.56 -2.75 -15.36
N ASN A 89 11.69 -2.42 -16.31
CA ASN A 89 11.86 -1.27 -17.19
C ASN A 89 11.91 0.05 -16.40
N LEU A 90 10.97 0.25 -15.47
CA LEU A 90 10.95 1.45 -14.62
C LEU A 90 12.17 1.53 -13.70
N LEU A 91 12.65 0.41 -13.16
CA LEU A 91 13.87 0.37 -12.35
C LEU A 91 15.12 0.69 -13.19
N LYS A 92 15.17 0.18 -14.42
CA LYS A 92 16.23 0.57 -15.38
C LYS A 92 16.20 2.06 -15.67
N GLU A 93 15.03 2.65 -15.91
CA GLU A 93 14.88 4.09 -16.11
C GLU A 93 15.20 4.92 -14.85
N ALA A 94 15.07 4.34 -13.65
CA ALA A 94 15.49 4.92 -12.38
C ALA A 94 17.01 4.78 -12.14
N GLY A 95 17.74 4.12 -13.06
CA GLY A 95 19.20 3.97 -13.01
C GLY A 95 19.67 2.65 -12.40
N TYR A 96 18.77 1.72 -12.09
CA TYR A 96 19.17 0.41 -11.56
C TYR A 96 19.58 -0.55 -12.68
N LYS A 97 20.59 -1.37 -12.39
CA LYS A 97 21.09 -2.43 -13.28
C LYS A 97 21.17 -3.73 -12.50
N MET A 98 20.99 -4.85 -13.19
CA MET A 98 21.19 -6.17 -12.60
C MET A 98 22.70 -6.42 -12.42
N SER A 99 23.10 -6.80 -11.20
CA SER A 99 24.47 -7.25 -10.90
C SER A 99 24.68 -8.71 -11.24
N ASP A 100 25.93 -9.18 -11.22
CA ASP A 100 26.28 -10.59 -11.44
C ASP A 100 25.65 -11.53 -10.38
N ASP A 101 25.40 -11.01 -9.18
CA ASP A 101 24.72 -11.73 -8.09
C ASP A 101 23.19 -11.71 -8.20
N ASN A 102 22.63 -11.26 -9.33
CA ASN A 102 21.19 -11.14 -9.59
C ASN A 102 20.46 -10.17 -8.64
N PHE A 103 21.11 -9.09 -8.20
CA PHE A 103 20.47 -8.01 -7.47
C PHE A 103 20.48 -6.72 -8.29
N LEU A 104 19.44 -5.92 -8.12
CA LEU A 104 19.37 -4.59 -8.69
C LEU A 104 20.27 -3.63 -7.90
N VAL A 105 21.19 -2.97 -8.60
CA VAL A 105 22.16 -2.03 -8.02
C VAL A 105 22.11 -0.70 -8.75
N LYS A 106 22.33 0.39 -8.00
CA LYS A 106 22.53 1.73 -8.51
C LYS A 106 23.65 2.39 -7.71
N ASP A 107 24.65 2.99 -8.40
CA ASP A 107 25.80 3.64 -7.78
C ASP A 107 26.51 2.73 -6.76
N GLY A 108 26.66 1.44 -7.10
CA GLY A 108 27.30 0.42 -6.25
C GLY A 108 26.46 -0.05 -5.05
N LYS A 109 25.24 0.45 -4.87
CA LYS A 109 24.35 0.07 -3.76
C LYS A 109 23.20 -0.80 -4.26
N ALA A 110 22.96 -1.91 -3.58
CA ALA A 110 21.80 -2.74 -3.86
C ALA A 110 20.50 -2.02 -3.55
N LEU A 111 19.44 -2.31 -4.33
CA LEU A 111 18.08 -1.90 -3.97
C LEU A 111 17.60 -2.82 -2.86
N GLU A 112 17.69 -2.31 -1.64
CA GLU A 112 17.30 -3.05 -0.43
C GLU A 112 16.54 -2.17 0.54
N PHE A 113 15.60 -2.75 1.29
CA PHE A 113 14.82 -2.06 2.29
C PHE A 113 14.14 -3.02 3.26
N GLU A 114 13.65 -2.46 4.36
CA GLU A 114 12.88 -3.20 5.36
C GLU A 114 11.38 -2.91 5.23
N ILE A 115 10.57 -3.96 5.23
CA ILE A 115 9.12 -3.86 5.43
C ILE A 115 8.82 -4.08 6.91
N ILE A 116 8.26 -3.08 7.56
CA ILE A 116 7.75 -3.26 8.92
C ILE A 116 6.23 -3.48 8.91
N THR A 117 5.75 -4.27 9.85
CA THR A 117 4.32 -4.46 10.11
C THR A 117 4.08 -4.79 11.57
N ASN A 118 2.84 -4.71 12.03
CA ASN A 118 2.48 -5.15 13.38
C ASN A 118 2.14 -6.65 13.43
N GLN A 119 1.98 -7.17 14.64
CA GLN A 119 1.56 -8.55 14.91
C GLN A 119 0.12 -8.80 14.41
N ASN A 120 -0.03 -8.90 13.09
CA ASN A 120 -1.27 -9.22 12.41
C ASN A 120 -0.97 -10.26 11.32
N LYS A 121 -1.53 -11.44 11.45
CA LYS A 121 -1.21 -12.59 10.59
C LYS A 121 -1.40 -12.33 9.10
N GLN A 122 -2.47 -11.63 8.72
CA GLN A 122 -2.72 -11.31 7.32
C GLN A 122 -1.68 -10.32 6.78
N ARG A 123 -1.28 -9.31 7.56
CA ARG A 123 -0.24 -8.35 7.16
C ARG A 123 1.13 -9.00 7.07
N GLU A 124 1.46 -9.89 8.02
CA GLU A 124 2.70 -10.66 8.00
C GLU A 124 2.79 -11.52 6.73
N MET A 125 1.73 -12.29 6.43
CA MET A 125 1.67 -13.11 5.22
C MET A 125 1.72 -12.27 3.95
N THR A 126 1.08 -11.11 3.93
CA THR A 126 1.15 -10.14 2.83
C THR A 126 2.58 -9.67 2.61
N ALA A 127 3.30 -9.29 3.68
CA ALA A 127 4.69 -8.86 3.59
C ALA A 127 5.59 -9.97 3.04
N VAL A 128 5.37 -11.23 3.45
CA VAL A 128 6.13 -12.40 2.94
C VAL A 128 5.90 -12.62 1.44
N LEU A 129 4.66 -12.50 0.97
CA LEU A 129 4.36 -12.61 -0.46
C LEU A 129 5.02 -11.48 -1.27
N ILE A 130 4.98 -10.25 -0.76
CA ILE A 130 5.64 -9.10 -1.37
C ILE A 130 7.15 -9.33 -1.42
N GLN A 131 7.79 -9.72 -0.32
CA GLN A 131 9.22 -10.03 -0.26
C GLN A 131 9.61 -11.05 -1.32
N ARG A 132 8.85 -12.15 -1.45
CA ARG A 132 9.11 -13.19 -2.45
C ARG A 132 9.07 -12.63 -3.86
N ARG A 133 8.04 -11.87 -4.21
CA ARG A 133 7.90 -11.30 -5.56
C ARG A 133 8.98 -10.25 -5.89
N LEU A 134 9.37 -9.46 -4.92
CA LEU A 134 10.43 -8.48 -5.10
C LEU A 134 11.81 -9.15 -5.24
N LYS A 135 12.05 -10.25 -4.51
CA LYS A 135 13.28 -11.04 -4.66
C LYS A 135 13.42 -11.62 -6.07
N GLU A 136 12.32 -12.06 -6.70
CA GLU A 136 12.32 -12.61 -8.06
C GLU A 136 12.83 -11.62 -9.13
N ILE A 137 12.75 -10.32 -8.85
CA ILE A 137 13.25 -9.25 -9.73
C ILE A 137 14.51 -8.58 -9.19
N GLY A 138 15.20 -9.18 -8.23
CA GLY A 138 16.49 -8.74 -7.72
C GLY A 138 16.44 -7.64 -6.65
N ILE A 139 15.30 -7.43 -5.99
CA ILE A 139 15.18 -6.49 -4.86
C ILE A 139 15.35 -7.26 -3.54
N LYS A 140 16.23 -6.77 -2.67
CA LYS A 140 16.42 -7.33 -1.33
C LYS A 140 15.42 -6.72 -0.35
N VAL A 141 14.63 -7.56 0.32
CA VAL A 141 13.65 -7.11 1.30
C VAL A 141 13.81 -7.89 2.59
N SER A 142 13.92 -7.20 3.71
CA SER A 142 13.79 -7.77 5.05
C SER A 142 12.39 -7.47 5.61
N ILE A 143 11.92 -8.27 6.58
CA ILE A 143 10.62 -8.09 7.23
C ILE A 143 10.84 -8.05 8.73
N ARG A 144 10.22 -7.06 9.37
CA ARG A 144 10.20 -6.97 10.83
C ARG A 144 8.76 -6.83 11.34
N VAL A 145 8.37 -7.76 12.19
CA VAL A 145 7.07 -7.76 12.87
C VAL A 145 7.25 -7.14 14.25
N ILE A 146 6.46 -6.14 14.57
CA ILE A 146 6.63 -5.30 15.75
C ILE A 146 5.33 -5.31 16.57
N GLU A 147 5.45 -5.31 17.89
CA GLU A 147 4.31 -5.14 18.79
C GLU A 147 3.62 -3.78 18.52
N TRP A 148 2.27 -3.73 18.62
CA TRP A 148 1.48 -2.60 18.15
C TRP A 148 1.86 -1.26 18.75
N ALA A 149 2.04 -1.17 20.07
CA ALA A 149 2.35 0.10 20.70
C ALA A 149 3.75 0.60 20.31
N SER A 150 4.74 -0.30 20.23
CA SER A 150 6.07 -0.01 19.72
C SER A 150 6.05 0.37 18.25
N PHE A 151 5.29 -0.36 17.42
CA PHE A 151 5.13 -0.08 15.99
C PHE A 151 4.62 1.35 15.77
N VAL A 152 3.56 1.74 16.45
CA VAL A 152 2.98 3.08 16.31
C VAL A 152 3.90 4.16 16.87
N ASN A 153 4.40 3.99 18.11
CA ASN A 153 5.08 5.08 18.81
C ASN A 153 6.55 5.27 18.40
N ARG A 154 7.24 4.18 17.98
CA ARG A 154 8.67 4.23 17.65
C ARG A 154 8.94 4.32 16.15
N PHE A 155 7.99 3.90 15.30
CA PHE A 155 8.21 3.82 13.85
C PHE A 155 7.24 4.69 13.07
N ILE A 156 5.94 4.54 13.27
CA ILE A 156 4.94 5.26 12.46
C ILE A 156 4.90 6.75 12.80
N LYS A 157 4.72 7.11 14.08
CA LYS A 157 4.63 8.51 14.49
C LYS A 157 5.88 9.35 14.17
N PRO A 158 7.11 8.84 14.42
CA PRO A 158 8.31 9.59 14.04
C PRO A 158 8.68 9.46 12.56
N GLY A 159 8.04 8.58 11.78
CA GLY A 159 8.40 8.30 10.39
C GLY A 159 9.70 7.51 10.26
N ASP A 160 10.03 6.68 11.24
CA ASP A 160 11.26 5.87 11.25
C ASP A 160 11.02 4.49 10.63
N PHE A 161 10.79 4.45 9.35
CA PHE A 161 10.61 3.23 8.56
C PHE A 161 10.95 3.49 7.08
N ASP A 162 11.25 2.44 6.35
CA ASP A 162 11.38 2.46 4.89
C ASP A 162 10.03 2.20 4.23
N VAL A 163 9.45 1.07 4.54
CA VAL A 163 8.18 0.59 3.98
C VAL A 163 7.33 -0.04 5.07
N VAL A 164 6.03 0.16 5.01
CA VAL A 164 5.08 -0.39 5.98
C VAL A 164 3.95 -1.16 5.28
N VAL A 165 3.58 -2.32 5.82
CA VAL A 165 2.29 -2.97 5.53
C VAL A 165 1.34 -2.64 6.66
N LEU A 166 0.31 -1.86 6.35
CA LEU A 166 -0.68 -1.38 7.31
C LEU A 166 -2.06 -1.31 6.64
N GLY A 167 -3.08 -0.95 7.36
CA GLY A 167 -4.43 -0.76 6.83
C GLY A 167 -5.11 0.45 7.42
N TRP A 168 -6.02 1.03 6.65
CA TRP A 168 -6.96 2.02 7.10
C TRP A 168 -8.35 1.42 7.24
N SER A 169 -9.06 1.81 8.30
CA SER A 169 -10.51 1.67 8.40
C SER A 169 -11.09 3.06 8.19
N LEU A 170 -11.79 3.23 7.10
CA LEU A 170 -12.33 4.52 6.70
C LEU A 170 -13.73 4.72 7.29
N SER A 171 -14.05 5.98 7.62
CA SER A 171 -15.41 6.40 7.90
C SER A 171 -16.25 6.41 6.61
N LEU A 172 -17.55 6.67 6.74
CA LEU A 172 -18.43 6.92 5.60
C LEU A 172 -18.16 8.29 4.97
N ASP A 173 -17.59 9.21 5.72
CA ASP A 173 -17.15 10.52 5.26
C ASP A 173 -15.95 10.35 4.31
N PRO A 174 -16.00 10.93 3.10
CA PRO A 174 -14.93 10.84 2.10
C PRO A 174 -13.71 11.69 2.41
N ASP A 175 -13.71 12.47 3.50
CA ASP A 175 -12.61 13.37 3.85
C ASP A 175 -11.29 12.62 4.08
N GLN A 176 -10.34 12.85 3.19
CA GLN A 176 -9.01 12.27 3.23
C GLN A 176 -7.91 13.27 3.64
N PHE A 177 -8.30 14.46 4.11
CA PHE A 177 -7.37 15.54 4.45
C PHE A 177 -6.28 15.09 5.45
N ASN A 178 -6.69 14.45 6.53
CA ASN A 178 -5.76 14.04 7.59
C ASN A 178 -4.71 13.01 7.12
N ILE A 179 -5.02 12.24 6.06
CA ILE A 179 -4.14 11.20 5.54
C ILE A 179 -3.22 11.74 4.44
N TRP A 180 -3.70 12.67 3.61
CA TRP A 180 -2.98 13.04 2.40
C TRP A 180 -2.52 14.50 2.31
N HIS A 181 -3.12 15.43 3.10
CA HIS A 181 -2.72 16.84 3.05
C HIS A 181 -1.30 17.01 3.60
N SER A 182 -0.46 17.82 2.93
CA SER A 182 0.94 18.03 3.29
C SER A 182 1.15 18.62 4.69
N SER A 183 0.17 19.39 5.21
CA SER A 183 0.21 19.91 6.59
C SER A 183 0.07 18.84 7.68
N GLN A 184 -0.31 17.61 7.31
CA GLN A 184 -0.57 16.51 8.24
C GLN A 184 0.62 15.55 8.40
N GLN A 185 1.85 16.07 8.30
CA GLN A 185 3.11 15.32 8.40
C GLN A 185 3.82 15.46 9.77
N GLY A 186 3.23 16.16 10.73
CA GLY A 186 3.79 16.34 12.06
C GLY A 186 3.72 15.07 12.92
N PRO A 187 4.41 15.05 14.08
CA PRO A 187 4.38 13.93 15.00
C PRO A 187 2.95 13.52 15.39
N GLY A 188 2.60 12.26 15.16
CA GLY A 188 1.28 11.73 15.48
C GLY A 188 0.17 12.06 14.47
N GLN A 189 0.47 12.80 13.41
CA GLN A 189 -0.44 13.01 12.28
C GLN A 189 -0.42 11.82 11.30
N PHE A 190 -1.42 11.77 10.40
CA PHE A 190 -1.65 10.55 9.62
C PHE A 190 -0.96 10.53 8.25
N ASN A 191 -0.43 11.67 7.77
CA ASN A 191 0.42 11.68 6.58
C ASN A 191 1.88 11.32 6.93
N PHE A 192 2.08 10.23 7.65
CA PHE A 192 3.39 9.77 8.08
C PHE A 192 4.26 9.24 6.93
N VAL A 193 3.68 8.98 5.76
CA VAL A 193 4.42 8.62 4.54
C VAL A 193 5.12 9.83 3.90
N GLY A 194 4.78 11.06 4.31
CA GLY A 194 5.39 12.28 3.80
C GLY A 194 4.93 12.66 2.40
N TYR A 195 3.67 12.36 2.03
CA TYR A 195 3.11 12.77 0.75
C TYR A 195 2.95 14.28 0.70
N ASP A 196 3.47 14.91 -0.38
CA ASP A 196 3.40 16.34 -0.60
C ASP A 196 3.04 16.60 -2.08
N ASN A 197 1.88 17.26 -2.27
CA ASN A 197 1.43 17.68 -3.59
C ASN A 197 0.43 18.83 -3.45
N LYS A 198 0.87 20.03 -3.81
CA LYS A 198 0.06 21.26 -3.69
C LYS A 198 -1.30 21.20 -4.40
N LYS A 199 -1.38 20.49 -5.55
CA LYS A 199 -2.65 20.34 -6.25
C LYS A 199 -3.61 19.44 -5.48
N VAL A 200 -3.10 18.39 -4.85
CA VAL A 200 -3.91 17.51 -3.98
C VAL A 200 -4.35 18.25 -2.73
N ASP A 201 -3.47 19.05 -2.11
CA ASP A 201 -3.82 19.87 -0.95
C ASP A 201 -4.99 20.80 -1.27
N GLN A 202 -4.91 21.52 -2.39
CA GLN A 202 -6.00 22.42 -2.85
C GLN A 202 -7.32 21.68 -3.11
N LEU A 203 -7.25 20.47 -3.69
CA LEU A 203 -8.44 19.65 -3.93
C LEU A 203 -9.07 19.16 -2.63
N LEU A 204 -8.25 18.73 -1.66
CA LEU A 204 -8.72 18.33 -0.34
C LEU A 204 -9.37 19.48 0.43
N GLU A 205 -8.76 20.67 0.38
CA GLU A 205 -9.33 21.89 0.98
C GLU A 205 -10.65 22.31 0.32
N LYS A 206 -10.70 22.22 -1.02
CA LYS A 206 -11.91 22.53 -1.77
C LYS A 206 -13.02 21.54 -1.47
N GLY A 207 -12.73 20.24 -1.47
CA GLY A 207 -13.70 19.18 -1.17
C GLY A 207 -14.34 19.33 0.21
N ARG A 208 -13.58 19.79 1.22
CA ARG A 208 -14.11 20.07 2.57
C ARG A 208 -15.10 21.22 2.64
N ARG A 209 -15.08 22.11 1.67
CA ARG A 209 -15.97 23.29 1.60
C ARG A 209 -17.14 23.09 0.64
N GLU A 210 -17.07 22.06 -0.19
CA GLU A 210 -18.11 21.75 -1.16
C GLU A 210 -19.30 21.11 -0.44
N LEU A 211 -20.47 21.69 -0.63
CA LEU A 211 -21.74 21.20 -0.08
C LEU A 211 -22.57 20.47 -1.13
N ASP A 212 -22.28 20.70 -2.39
CA ASP A 212 -22.91 20.03 -3.51
C ASP A 212 -22.23 18.68 -3.76
N LEU A 213 -22.94 17.61 -3.43
CA LEU A 213 -22.42 16.25 -3.55
C LEU A 213 -22.22 15.78 -5.01
N ASP A 214 -22.71 16.52 -5.99
CA ASP A 214 -22.58 16.17 -7.42
C ASP A 214 -21.39 16.86 -8.09
N LYS A 215 -20.66 17.70 -7.35
CA LYS A 215 -19.41 18.32 -7.76
C LYS A 215 -18.20 17.64 -7.19
#